data_d7119526cc9f15de81dd17270e938d95
#
_entry.id   d7119526cc9f15de81dd17270e938d95
#
_cell.length_a   1.000
_cell.length_b   1.000
_cell.length_c   1.000
_cell.angle_alpha   90.00
_cell.angle_beta   90.00
_cell.angle_gamma   90.00
#
_symmetry.space_group_name_H-M   'P 1'
#
loop_
_entity.id
_entity.type
_entity.pdbx_description
1 polymer ?
#
loop_
_entity_poly.entity_id
_entity_poly.type
_entity_poly.pdbx_seq_one_letter_code
_entity_poly.pdbx_strand_id
1 'polypeptide(L)'
;MATTLRIPKAAVSMREGTLVAWLVPDGATVSEGDPIYTLELEKSTMDVESPAAGVIRHIGVAGTTYKVGEVIGEIGEAPTVAVVTAVRGSLQRLVQVVPDLNAAMQSWAGDAGAGPFFVFPKIAFTAHEHRGSAALPSLSIATGFCGDVLIELVQLHDDTPSAWHEADSCALTPALLVDDMDAALNAQLESGRACISRGTYGFGARFAFVETPTSTGTMLQLIERHFVLTQLTTAMREASNHWDRVSLTATLK
;
A
#
# COMPACT_ATOMS: atom_id res chain seq x y z
N MET A 1 -7.23 21.38 -13.42
CA MET A 1 -8.07 21.22 -14.64
C MET A 1 -7.24 20.61 -15.74
N ALA A 2 -7.79 19.67 -16.53
CA ALA A 2 -7.03 19.08 -17.63
C ALA A 2 -6.96 20.03 -18.84
N THR A 3 -5.76 20.20 -19.43
CA THR A 3 -5.54 20.96 -20.66
C THR A 3 -5.56 20.00 -21.84
N THR A 4 -6.48 20.23 -22.79
CA THR A 4 -6.66 19.37 -23.97
C THR A 4 -5.61 19.67 -25.02
N LEU A 5 -4.85 18.67 -25.49
CA LEU A 5 -3.92 18.78 -26.61
C LEU A 5 -4.65 18.57 -27.93
N ARG A 6 -4.52 19.52 -28.81
CA ARG A 6 -5.17 19.50 -30.14
C ARG A 6 -4.13 19.77 -31.23
N ILE A 7 -4.39 19.26 -32.43
CA ILE A 7 -3.59 19.60 -33.61
C ILE A 7 -3.65 21.12 -33.84
N PRO A 8 -2.51 21.84 -33.75
CA PRO A 8 -2.49 23.27 -33.90
C PRO A 8 -2.66 23.69 -35.35
N LYS A 9 -3.15 24.90 -35.59
CA LYS A 9 -3.17 25.51 -36.91
C LYS A 9 -1.85 26.25 -37.18
N ALA A 10 -0.84 25.54 -37.64
CA ALA A 10 0.49 26.06 -37.84
C ALA A 10 0.63 26.91 -39.13
N ALA A 11 -0.33 26.83 -40.09
CA ALA A 11 -0.35 27.66 -41.32
C ALA A 11 -1.81 28.02 -41.69
N VAL A 12 -1.97 29.14 -42.41
CA VAL A 12 -3.31 29.67 -42.79
C VAL A 12 -4.11 28.65 -43.64
N SER A 13 -3.42 27.92 -44.53
CA SER A 13 -3.99 26.93 -45.44
C SER A 13 -4.11 25.52 -44.80
N MET A 14 -3.55 25.32 -43.62
CA MET A 14 -3.52 24.00 -42.98
C MET A 14 -4.92 23.53 -42.56
N ARG A 15 -5.28 22.34 -42.98
CA ARG A 15 -6.55 21.65 -42.61
C ARG A 15 -6.33 20.39 -41.78
N GLU A 16 -5.15 19.77 -41.93
CA GLU A 16 -4.78 18.51 -41.25
C GLU A 16 -3.25 18.47 -41.06
N GLY A 17 -2.79 17.58 -40.18
CA GLY A 17 -1.39 17.30 -39.93
C GLY A 17 -1.20 15.87 -39.40
N THR A 18 -0.05 15.27 -39.69
CA THR A 18 0.26 13.94 -39.26
C THR A 18 1.05 13.98 -37.94
N LEU A 19 0.53 13.32 -36.92
CA LEU A 19 1.26 13.06 -35.67
C LEU A 19 2.36 12.04 -35.96
N VAL A 20 3.59 12.47 -36.14
CA VAL A 20 4.70 11.58 -36.50
C VAL A 20 5.12 10.71 -35.34
N ALA A 21 5.37 11.31 -34.20
CA ALA A 21 5.81 10.62 -32.99
C ALA A 21 5.49 11.45 -31.73
N TRP A 22 5.25 10.76 -30.64
CA TRP A 22 5.33 11.34 -29.31
C TRP A 22 6.79 11.39 -28.86
N LEU A 23 7.25 12.54 -28.36
CA LEU A 23 8.62 12.74 -27.87
C LEU A 23 8.77 12.37 -26.40
N VAL A 24 7.65 12.24 -25.68
CA VAL A 24 7.58 11.82 -24.28
C VAL A 24 6.68 10.60 -24.15
N PRO A 25 6.93 9.69 -23.22
CA PRO A 25 6.06 8.53 -23.03
C PRO A 25 4.71 8.92 -22.43
N ASP A 26 3.68 8.10 -22.67
CA ASP A 26 2.38 8.24 -22.03
C ASP A 26 2.53 8.17 -20.50
N GLY A 27 1.87 9.08 -19.77
CA GLY A 27 2.00 9.19 -18.31
C GLY A 27 3.24 9.97 -17.83
N ALA A 28 4.07 10.52 -18.72
CA ALA A 28 5.21 11.35 -18.31
C ALA A 28 4.77 12.69 -17.73
N THR A 29 5.56 13.21 -16.79
CA THR A 29 5.43 14.58 -16.32
C THR A 29 6.15 15.53 -17.28
N VAL A 30 5.47 16.57 -17.74
CA VAL A 30 5.98 17.59 -18.63
C VAL A 30 5.84 18.96 -18.00
N SER A 31 6.75 19.89 -18.38
CA SER A 31 6.67 21.31 -18.04
C SER A 31 6.11 22.09 -19.22
N GLU A 32 5.57 23.28 -18.97
CA GLU A 32 5.21 24.22 -20.05
C GLU A 32 6.44 24.54 -20.89
N GLY A 33 6.32 24.40 -22.22
CA GLY A 33 7.40 24.59 -23.16
C GLY A 33 8.23 23.34 -23.50
N ASP A 34 8.02 22.22 -22.83
CA ASP A 34 8.70 20.96 -23.18
C ASP A 34 8.21 20.45 -24.54
N PRO A 35 9.08 19.95 -25.45
CA PRO A 35 8.66 19.34 -26.70
C PRO A 35 7.98 18.00 -26.42
N ILE A 36 6.73 17.85 -26.85
CA ILE A 36 5.90 16.69 -26.50
C ILE A 36 5.55 15.78 -27.67
N TYR A 37 5.45 16.29 -28.87
CA TYR A 37 5.27 15.49 -30.09
C TYR A 37 5.76 16.20 -31.34
N THR A 38 6.07 15.42 -32.38
CA THR A 38 6.44 15.92 -33.72
C THR A 38 5.21 15.87 -34.63
N LEU A 39 4.90 17.00 -35.23
CA LEU A 39 3.83 17.20 -36.23
C LEU A 39 4.42 17.40 -37.62
N GLU A 40 4.01 16.59 -38.60
CA GLU A 40 4.31 16.76 -39.99
C GLU A 40 3.23 17.58 -40.68
N LEU A 41 3.67 18.56 -41.38
CA LEU A 41 2.87 19.45 -42.25
C LEU A 41 3.18 19.10 -43.70
N GLU A 42 2.41 19.64 -44.64
CA GLU A 42 2.56 19.39 -46.08
C GLU A 42 4.01 19.50 -46.63
N LYS A 43 4.86 20.36 -46.02
CA LYS A 43 6.23 20.64 -46.50
C LYS A 43 7.30 20.68 -45.38
N SER A 44 6.96 20.44 -44.15
CA SER A 44 7.88 20.55 -43.02
C SER A 44 7.38 19.75 -41.81
N THR A 45 8.31 19.43 -40.94
CA THR A 45 8.01 18.88 -39.62
C THR A 45 8.30 19.93 -38.55
N MET A 46 7.56 19.91 -37.45
CA MET A 46 7.80 20.75 -36.30
C MET A 46 7.54 19.98 -35.00
N ASP A 47 8.32 20.29 -33.98
CA ASP A 47 8.03 19.83 -32.65
C ASP A 47 7.06 20.78 -31.96
N VAL A 48 6.05 20.21 -31.30
CA VAL A 48 5.04 20.98 -30.61
C VAL A 48 5.32 20.90 -29.13
N GLU A 49 5.35 22.08 -28.52
CA GLU A 49 5.63 22.24 -27.09
C GLU A 49 4.37 22.08 -26.24
N SER A 50 4.56 21.70 -24.99
CA SER A 50 3.50 21.56 -24.01
C SER A 50 2.91 22.93 -23.63
N PRO A 51 1.60 23.11 -23.70
CA PRO A 51 0.94 24.37 -23.31
C PRO A 51 0.78 24.52 -21.79
N ALA A 52 1.11 23.50 -21.00
CA ALA A 52 0.96 23.51 -19.56
C ALA A 52 1.88 22.48 -18.90
N ALA A 53 2.17 22.64 -17.61
CA ALA A 53 2.82 21.62 -16.81
C ALA A 53 1.78 20.59 -16.31
N GLY A 54 2.17 19.31 -16.30
CA GLY A 54 1.30 18.22 -15.80
C GLY A 54 1.71 16.84 -16.30
N VAL A 55 0.83 15.86 -16.16
CA VAL A 55 1.03 14.51 -16.69
C VAL A 55 0.31 14.40 -18.03
N ILE A 56 1.08 14.04 -19.06
CA ILE A 56 0.55 13.87 -20.41
C ILE A 56 -0.14 12.52 -20.57
N ARG A 57 -1.29 12.51 -21.25
CA ARG A 57 -2.01 11.32 -21.67
C ARG A 57 -2.22 11.30 -23.17
N HIS A 58 -1.77 10.26 -23.83
CA HIS A 58 -1.89 10.10 -25.27
C HIS A 58 -3.29 9.57 -25.64
N ILE A 59 -3.94 10.21 -26.61
CA ILE A 59 -5.17 9.75 -27.24
C ILE A 59 -4.90 9.43 -28.72
N GLY A 60 -4.07 10.29 -29.37
CA GLY A 60 -3.69 10.13 -30.75
C GLY A 60 -2.62 9.05 -30.96
N VAL A 61 -2.75 8.32 -32.07
CA VAL A 61 -1.81 7.29 -32.48
C VAL A 61 -0.76 7.88 -33.41
N ALA A 62 0.53 7.64 -33.12
CA ALA A 62 1.63 8.07 -33.98
C ALA A 62 1.51 7.47 -35.39
N GLY A 63 1.90 8.22 -36.41
CA GLY A 63 1.72 7.86 -37.82
C GLY A 63 0.33 8.16 -38.41
N THR A 64 -0.59 8.76 -37.64
CA THR A 64 -1.95 9.05 -38.08
C THR A 64 -2.16 10.54 -38.36
N THR A 65 -2.92 10.84 -39.44
CA THR A 65 -3.28 12.20 -39.82
C THR A 65 -4.57 12.63 -39.13
N TYR A 66 -4.56 13.77 -38.48
CA TYR A 66 -5.66 14.39 -37.74
C TYR A 66 -6.01 15.74 -38.30
N LYS A 67 -7.29 16.16 -38.21
CA LYS A 67 -7.74 17.48 -38.59
C LYS A 67 -7.26 18.54 -37.60
N VAL A 68 -7.05 19.79 -38.09
CA VAL A 68 -6.78 20.91 -37.20
C VAL A 68 -7.88 21.05 -36.15
N GLY A 69 -7.49 21.15 -34.86
CA GLY A 69 -8.39 21.24 -33.73
C GLY A 69 -8.83 19.87 -33.16
N GLU A 70 -8.50 18.77 -33.81
CA GLU A 70 -8.81 17.43 -33.31
C GLU A 70 -7.97 17.10 -32.05
N VAL A 71 -8.60 16.42 -31.09
CA VAL A 71 -7.96 16.09 -29.81
C VAL A 71 -7.06 14.89 -29.99
N ILE A 72 -5.79 15.04 -29.60
CA ILE A 72 -4.78 13.97 -29.67
C ILE A 72 -4.21 13.59 -28.30
N GLY A 73 -4.54 14.35 -27.26
CA GLY A 73 -4.07 14.07 -25.90
C GLY A 73 -4.64 15.05 -24.88
N GLU A 74 -4.25 14.87 -23.66
CA GLU A 74 -4.56 15.78 -22.55
C GLU A 74 -3.39 15.87 -21.58
N ILE A 75 -3.22 17.02 -20.95
CA ILE A 75 -2.32 17.21 -19.83
C ILE A 75 -3.18 17.45 -18.60
N GLY A 76 -3.17 16.48 -17.71
CA GLY A 76 -3.84 16.57 -16.42
C GLY A 76 -2.90 17.16 -15.35
N GLU A 77 -3.48 17.55 -14.22
CA GLU A 77 -2.66 17.80 -13.05
C GLU A 77 -1.85 16.54 -12.79
N ALA A 78 -0.53 16.69 -12.57
CA ALA A 78 0.26 15.61 -12.03
C ALA A 78 -0.53 15.07 -10.82
N PRO A 79 -0.73 13.75 -10.68
CA PRO A 79 -1.31 13.24 -9.46
C PRO A 79 -0.49 13.90 -8.37
N THR A 80 -1.11 14.73 -7.56
CA THR A 80 -0.47 15.26 -6.36
C THR A 80 -0.20 13.98 -5.59
N VAL A 81 1.02 13.47 -5.70
CA VAL A 81 1.49 12.51 -4.72
C VAL A 81 1.41 13.34 -3.46
N ALA A 82 0.29 13.17 -2.74
CA ALA A 82 0.20 13.69 -1.40
C ALA A 82 1.52 13.25 -0.80
N VAL A 83 2.33 14.22 -0.37
CA VAL A 83 3.57 13.91 0.35
C VAL A 83 3.04 13.03 1.47
N VAL A 84 3.17 11.71 1.28
CA VAL A 84 2.78 10.76 2.29
C VAL A 84 3.68 11.14 3.42
N THR A 85 3.11 11.85 4.39
CA THR A 85 3.81 12.11 5.65
C THR A 85 4.10 10.71 6.15
N ALA A 86 5.33 10.26 5.87
CA ALA A 86 5.71 8.88 6.09
C ALA A 86 5.51 8.65 7.57
N VAL A 87 4.60 7.74 7.91
CA VAL A 87 4.46 7.31 9.29
C VAL A 87 5.84 6.88 9.71
N ARG A 88 6.41 7.59 10.67
CA ARG A 88 7.71 7.22 11.24
C ARG A 88 7.49 5.95 12.05
N GLY A 89 7.63 4.82 11.40
CA GLY A 89 7.52 3.50 11.97
C GLY A 89 8.49 2.55 11.28
N SER A 90 8.91 1.50 11.96
CA SER A 90 9.72 0.45 11.35
C SER A 90 8.82 -0.73 10.96
N LEU A 91 8.90 -1.16 9.71
CA LEU A 91 8.29 -2.41 9.28
C LEU A 91 9.06 -3.56 9.93
N GLN A 92 8.44 -4.23 10.89
CA GLN A 92 9.06 -5.35 11.60
C GLN A 92 8.19 -6.61 11.60
N ARG A 93 6.94 -6.50 11.11
CA ARG A 93 5.95 -7.56 11.22
C ARG A 93 5.11 -7.68 9.95
N LEU A 94 4.84 -8.93 9.57
CA LEU A 94 3.86 -9.29 8.54
C LEU A 94 2.77 -10.13 9.20
N VAL A 95 1.52 -9.74 9.01
CA VAL A 95 0.34 -10.40 9.57
C VAL A 95 -0.40 -11.15 8.47
N GLN A 96 -0.75 -12.40 8.74
CA GLN A 96 -1.54 -13.25 7.85
C GLN A 96 -2.72 -13.83 8.62
N VAL A 97 -3.92 -13.66 8.09
CA VAL A 97 -5.10 -14.37 8.60
C VAL A 97 -5.14 -15.78 7.99
N VAL A 98 -5.29 -16.78 8.82
CA VAL A 98 -5.23 -18.18 8.41
C VAL A 98 -6.39 -18.99 8.99
N PRO A 99 -6.87 -20.00 8.27
CA PRO A 99 -7.96 -20.85 8.76
C PRO A 99 -7.51 -21.81 9.89
N ASP A 100 -6.23 -22.19 9.90
CA ASP A 100 -5.65 -23.11 10.89
C ASP A 100 -4.22 -22.71 11.22
N LEU A 101 -3.98 -22.35 12.50
CA LEU A 101 -2.65 -21.95 12.98
C LEU A 101 -1.60 -23.06 12.84
N ASN A 102 -1.96 -24.32 13.14
CA ASN A 102 -0.99 -25.39 13.10
C ASN A 102 -0.51 -25.67 11.68
N ALA A 103 -1.43 -25.74 10.73
CA ALA A 103 -1.08 -25.92 9.31
C ALA A 103 -0.24 -24.76 8.80
N ALA A 104 -0.60 -23.52 9.15
CA ALA A 104 0.14 -22.33 8.73
C ALA A 104 1.55 -22.28 9.35
N MET A 105 1.70 -22.56 10.63
CA MET A 105 3.01 -22.65 11.29
C MET A 105 3.91 -23.69 10.63
N GLN A 106 3.36 -24.87 10.27
CA GLN A 106 4.11 -25.92 9.59
C GLN A 106 4.59 -25.46 8.21
N SER A 107 3.71 -24.81 7.42
CA SER A 107 4.07 -24.28 6.11
C SER A 107 5.17 -23.22 6.22
N TRP A 108 5.00 -22.23 7.09
CA TRP A 108 6.02 -21.19 7.30
C TRP A 108 7.36 -21.73 7.80
N ALA A 109 7.33 -22.74 8.67
CA ALA A 109 8.56 -23.37 9.15
C ALA A 109 9.26 -24.18 8.04
N GLY A 110 8.49 -24.95 7.25
CA GLY A 110 9.03 -25.79 6.18
C GLY A 110 9.48 -25.00 4.96
N ASP A 111 8.67 -24.03 4.53
CA ASP A 111 8.89 -23.31 3.28
C ASP A 111 9.85 -22.12 3.44
N ALA A 112 9.78 -21.42 4.57
CA ALA A 112 10.52 -20.18 4.81
C ALA A 112 11.49 -20.23 6.00
N GLY A 113 11.52 -21.32 6.74
CA GLY A 113 12.38 -21.46 7.93
C GLY A 113 11.99 -20.52 9.06
N ALA A 114 10.70 -20.18 9.18
CA ALA A 114 10.18 -19.31 10.23
C ALA A 114 9.96 -20.09 11.53
N GLY A 115 10.35 -19.54 12.67
CA GLY A 115 10.11 -20.16 13.96
C GLY A 115 11.20 -19.92 15.01
N PRO A 116 11.12 -20.54 16.20
CA PRO A 116 9.94 -21.28 16.65
C PRO A 116 8.76 -20.34 16.85
N PHE A 117 7.53 -20.85 16.78
CA PHE A 117 6.33 -20.05 16.99
C PHE A 117 5.91 -20.02 18.47
N PHE A 118 5.46 -18.85 18.90
CA PHE A 118 4.84 -18.63 20.21
C PHE A 118 3.35 -18.46 20.01
N VAL A 119 2.55 -19.31 20.64
CA VAL A 119 1.09 -19.34 20.46
C VAL A 119 0.40 -18.64 21.63
N PHE A 120 -0.44 -17.68 21.29
CA PHE A 120 -1.28 -16.93 22.22
C PHE A 120 -2.75 -17.26 21.94
N PRO A 121 -3.33 -18.21 22.66
CA PRO A 121 -4.74 -18.55 22.52
C PRO A 121 -5.61 -17.46 23.13
N LYS A 122 -6.66 -17.05 22.43
CA LYS A 122 -7.65 -16.07 22.91
C LYS A 122 -7.02 -14.73 23.33
N ILE A 123 -6.70 -13.93 22.34
CA ILE A 123 -6.21 -12.56 22.58
C ILE A 123 -7.29 -11.75 23.30
N ALA A 124 -6.90 -11.11 24.41
CA ALA A 124 -7.77 -10.22 25.16
C ALA A 124 -7.67 -8.79 24.59
N PHE A 125 -8.81 -8.15 24.41
CA PHE A 125 -8.92 -6.73 24.08
C PHE A 125 -9.63 -6.01 25.22
N THR A 126 -9.14 -4.82 25.61
CA THR A 126 -9.84 -3.93 26.52
C THR A 126 -10.77 -2.99 25.78
N ALA A 127 -10.49 -2.73 24.52
CA ALA A 127 -11.32 -1.97 23.60
C ALA A 127 -11.05 -2.44 22.15
N HIS A 128 -12.09 -2.50 21.34
CA HIS A 128 -11.99 -2.71 19.91
C HIS A 128 -13.22 -2.12 19.21
N GLU A 129 -13.01 -1.42 18.14
CA GLU A 129 -14.06 -0.97 17.23
C GLU A 129 -13.70 -1.27 15.79
N HIS A 130 -14.71 -1.55 15.00
CA HIS A 130 -14.63 -1.80 13.58
C HIS A 130 -15.58 -0.85 12.85
N ARG A 131 -15.05 -0.03 11.93
CA ARG A 131 -15.81 0.98 11.18
C ARG A 131 -16.71 1.85 12.07
N GLY A 132 -16.18 2.24 13.25
CA GLY A 132 -16.87 3.10 14.23
C GLY A 132 -17.88 2.37 15.14
N SER A 133 -18.02 1.05 15.02
CA SER A 133 -18.91 0.25 15.88
C SER A 133 -18.10 -0.64 16.83
N ALA A 134 -18.48 -0.69 18.09
CA ALA A 134 -17.83 -1.57 19.06
C ALA A 134 -18.02 -3.02 18.68
N ALA A 135 -16.92 -3.79 18.66
CA ALA A 135 -16.90 -5.21 18.35
C ALA A 135 -15.70 -5.84 19.07
N LEU A 136 -15.84 -7.05 19.59
CA LEU A 136 -14.77 -7.76 20.30
C LEU A 136 -14.55 -9.13 19.65
N PRO A 137 -13.73 -9.22 18.60
CA PRO A 137 -13.48 -10.48 17.90
C PRO A 137 -12.73 -11.47 18.79
N SER A 138 -13.04 -12.75 18.64
CA SER A 138 -12.32 -13.85 19.28
C SER A 138 -11.28 -14.40 18.30
N LEU A 139 -10.02 -14.34 18.68
CA LEU A 139 -8.93 -14.81 17.84
C LEU A 139 -7.75 -15.36 18.65
N SER A 140 -6.96 -16.19 17.99
CA SER A 140 -5.66 -16.66 18.47
C SER A 140 -4.55 -16.14 17.57
N ILE A 141 -3.36 -15.98 18.12
CA ILE A 141 -2.17 -15.51 17.38
C ILE A 141 -1.03 -16.51 17.58
N ALA A 142 -0.30 -16.79 16.52
CA ALA A 142 1.02 -17.43 16.60
C ALA A 142 2.06 -16.50 15.97
N THR A 143 3.18 -16.28 16.67
CA THR A 143 4.25 -15.42 16.17
C THR A 143 5.58 -16.15 16.17
N GLY A 144 6.35 -15.98 15.06
CA GLY A 144 7.68 -16.54 14.91
C GLY A 144 8.53 -15.69 13.96
N PHE A 145 9.83 -15.76 14.05
CA PHE A 145 10.72 -15.02 13.17
C PHE A 145 11.05 -15.78 11.90
N CYS A 146 11.02 -15.08 10.77
CA CYS A 146 11.61 -15.48 9.50
C CYS A 146 12.74 -14.48 9.18
N GLY A 147 13.98 -14.86 9.42
CA GLY A 147 15.09 -13.89 9.39
C GLY A 147 14.85 -12.74 10.37
N ASP A 148 14.83 -11.50 9.86
CA ASP A 148 14.60 -10.31 10.69
C ASP A 148 13.12 -9.89 10.78
N VAL A 149 12.24 -10.55 10.07
CA VAL A 149 10.81 -10.22 10.02
C VAL A 149 10.03 -11.10 10.98
N LEU A 150 9.18 -10.50 11.83
CA LEU A 150 8.24 -11.22 12.67
C LEU A 150 7.02 -11.60 11.83
N ILE A 151 6.71 -12.88 11.74
CA ILE A 151 5.49 -13.40 11.13
C ILE A 151 4.44 -13.55 12.21
N GLU A 152 3.28 -12.95 12.02
CA GLU A 152 2.13 -13.07 12.90
C GLU A 152 0.99 -13.75 12.15
N LEU A 153 0.63 -14.94 12.60
CA LEU A 153 -0.48 -15.73 12.06
C LEU A 153 -1.69 -15.52 12.97
N VAL A 154 -2.84 -15.21 12.39
CA VAL A 154 -4.09 -14.93 13.12
C VAL A 154 -5.15 -15.90 12.70
N GLN A 155 -5.72 -16.63 13.66
CA GLN A 155 -6.88 -17.49 13.45
C GLN A 155 -8.09 -16.90 14.16
N LEU A 156 -9.17 -16.69 13.40
CA LEU A 156 -10.44 -16.19 13.92
C LEU A 156 -11.29 -17.34 14.45
N HIS A 157 -12.07 -17.09 15.51
CA HIS A 157 -12.93 -18.08 16.15
C HIS A 157 -14.42 -17.74 16.09
N ASP A 158 -14.77 -16.54 15.64
CA ASP A 158 -16.14 -16.07 15.46
C ASP A 158 -16.24 -15.14 14.23
N ASP A 159 -17.45 -14.72 13.89
CA ASP A 159 -17.73 -13.82 12.76
C ASP A 159 -17.86 -12.35 13.21
N THR A 160 -17.37 -11.99 14.41
CA THR A 160 -17.42 -10.61 14.89
C THR A 160 -16.63 -9.69 13.99
N PRO A 161 -17.23 -8.62 13.41
CA PRO A 161 -16.57 -7.76 12.44
C PRO A 161 -15.26 -7.18 12.93
N SER A 162 -14.22 -7.28 12.11
CA SER A 162 -12.89 -6.74 12.39
C SER A 162 -12.09 -6.58 11.10
N ALA A 163 -10.98 -5.85 11.13
CA ALA A 163 -10.07 -5.76 10.00
C ALA A 163 -9.49 -7.13 9.62
N TRP A 164 -9.34 -8.04 10.56
CA TRP A 164 -8.89 -9.41 10.25
C TRP A 164 -9.89 -10.21 9.43
N HIS A 165 -11.23 -9.94 9.56
CA HIS A 165 -12.25 -10.55 8.69
C HIS A 165 -12.26 -9.98 7.28
N GLU A 166 -11.86 -8.72 7.11
CA GLU A 166 -11.75 -8.09 5.81
C GLU A 166 -10.40 -8.40 5.11
N ALA A 167 -9.42 -8.96 5.84
CA ALA A 167 -8.14 -9.32 5.26
C ALA A 167 -8.28 -10.52 4.32
N ASP A 168 -7.69 -10.42 3.13
CA ASP A 168 -7.55 -11.58 2.25
C ASP A 168 -6.63 -12.60 2.91
N SER A 169 -7.10 -13.85 3.05
CA SER A 169 -6.35 -14.95 3.65
C SER A 169 -5.04 -15.30 2.90
N CYS A 170 -4.92 -14.88 1.66
CA CYS A 170 -3.70 -15.03 0.85
C CYS A 170 -2.75 -13.83 0.97
N ALA A 171 -3.20 -12.71 1.54
CA ALA A 171 -2.41 -11.50 1.62
C ALA A 171 -1.64 -11.39 2.94
N LEU A 172 -0.46 -10.77 2.86
CA LEU A 172 0.32 -10.37 4.02
C LEU A 172 0.04 -8.89 4.32
N THR A 173 -0.47 -8.61 5.50
CA THR A 173 -0.69 -7.24 5.97
C THR A 173 0.58 -6.74 6.65
N PRO A 174 1.23 -5.68 6.13
CA PRO A 174 2.37 -5.07 6.79
C PRO A 174 1.94 -4.41 8.10
N ALA A 175 2.76 -4.53 9.15
CA ALA A 175 2.54 -3.87 10.42
C ALA A 175 3.72 -2.97 10.79
N LEU A 176 3.44 -1.70 11.05
CA LEU A 176 4.41 -0.71 11.49
C LEU A 176 4.33 -0.52 12.99
N LEU A 177 5.50 -0.58 13.63
CA LEU A 177 5.64 -0.20 15.03
C LEU A 177 5.81 1.32 15.12
N VAL A 178 4.91 2.01 15.81
CA VAL A 178 4.88 3.46 15.95
C VAL A 178 5.07 3.88 17.41
N ASP A 179 5.69 5.03 17.63
CA ASP A 179 5.95 5.53 18.99
C ASP A 179 4.76 6.32 19.56
N ASP A 180 3.95 6.93 18.70
CA ASP A 180 2.75 7.68 19.04
C ASP A 180 1.61 7.27 18.11
N MET A 181 0.63 6.53 18.63
CA MET A 181 -0.49 6.02 17.87
C MET A 181 -1.40 7.16 17.36
N ASP A 182 -1.64 8.19 18.14
CA ASP A 182 -2.55 9.25 17.75
C ASP A 182 -1.94 10.08 16.62
N ALA A 183 -0.67 10.44 16.72
CA ALA A 183 0.04 11.13 15.65
C ALA A 183 0.12 10.27 14.38
N ALA A 184 0.42 8.97 14.51
CA ALA A 184 0.52 8.06 13.37
C ALA A 184 -0.83 7.85 12.67
N LEU A 185 -1.90 7.65 13.43
CA LEU A 185 -3.24 7.46 12.88
C LEU A 185 -3.76 8.75 12.23
N ASN A 186 -3.60 9.90 12.87
CA ASN A 186 -4.02 11.18 12.32
C ASN A 186 -3.32 11.47 10.98
N ALA A 187 -2.02 11.21 10.87
CA ALA A 187 -1.29 11.38 9.61
C ALA A 187 -1.87 10.50 8.48
N GLN A 188 -2.37 9.28 8.80
CA GLN A 188 -3.05 8.44 7.81
C GLN A 188 -4.41 9.02 7.40
N LEU A 189 -5.19 9.48 8.37
CA LEU A 189 -6.52 10.08 8.11
C LEU A 189 -6.41 11.37 7.29
N GLU A 190 -5.43 12.24 7.60
CA GLU A 190 -5.15 13.45 6.84
C GLU A 190 -4.72 13.15 5.39
N SER A 191 -4.09 12.00 5.15
CA SER A 191 -3.76 11.53 3.79
C SER A 191 -4.96 10.95 3.02
N GLY A 192 -6.18 11.01 3.59
CA GLY A 192 -7.42 10.52 2.98
C GLY A 192 -7.68 9.03 3.16
N ARG A 193 -6.91 8.33 4.02
CA ARG A 193 -7.14 6.91 4.33
C ARG A 193 -8.22 6.76 5.38
N ALA A 194 -8.99 5.67 5.32
CA ALA A 194 -9.99 5.35 6.33
C ALA A 194 -9.40 4.42 7.40
N CYS A 195 -9.79 4.62 8.66
CA CYS A 195 -9.53 3.67 9.73
C CYS A 195 -10.58 2.55 9.67
N ILE A 196 -10.12 1.31 9.49
CA ILE A 196 -10.99 0.13 9.42
C ILE A 196 -11.31 -0.40 10.80
N SER A 197 -10.28 -0.62 11.60
CA SER A 197 -10.40 -1.08 12.98
C SER A 197 -9.35 -0.41 13.85
N ARG A 198 -9.68 -0.18 15.12
CA ARG A 198 -8.72 0.23 16.14
C ARG A 198 -9.07 -0.41 17.47
N GLY A 199 -8.08 -0.54 18.32
CA GLY A 199 -8.31 -1.16 19.62
C GLY A 199 -7.11 -1.10 20.55
N THR A 200 -7.29 -1.75 21.69
CA THR A 200 -6.25 -1.89 22.72
C THR A 200 -6.21 -3.32 23.16
N TYR A 201 -5.05 -3.93 23.08
CA TYR A 201 -4.80 -5.27 23.63
C TYR A 201 -4.93 -5.28 25.14
N GLY A 202 -5.23 -6.43 25.74
CA GLY A 202 -5.41 -6.58 27.19
C GLY A 202 -4.21 -6.15 28.04
N PHE A 203 -3.00 -6.10 27.44
CA PHE A 203 -1.78 -5.60 28.10
C PHE A 203 -1.52 -4.12 27.85
N GLY A 204 -2.41 -3.39 27.17
CA GLY A 204 -2.40 -1.93 27.04
C GLY A 204 -1.88 -1.37 25.74
N ALA A 205 -1.22 -2.15 24.85
CA ALA A 205 -0.77 -1.64 23.55
C ALA A 205 -1.94 -1.34 22.62
N ARG A 206 -1.91 -0.17 21.98
CA ARG A 206 -2.91 0.23 20.99
C ARG A 206 -2.53 -0.26 19.60
N PHE A 207 -3.54 -0.46 18.77
CA PHE A 207 -3.36 -0.78 17.35
C PHE A 207 -4.46 -0.14 16.50
N ALA A 208 -4.17 0.03 15.23
CA ALA A 208 -5.15 0.46 14.23
C ALA A 208 -4.86 -0.20 12.87
N PHE A 209 -5.91 -0.44 12.09
CA PHE A 209 -5.84 -0.84 10.70
C PHE A 209 -6.36 0.30 9.83
N VAL A 210 -5.61 0.66 8.81
CA VAL A 210 -5.99 1.69 7.85
C VAL A 210 -6.00 1.13 6.44
N GLU A 211 -6.90 1.63 5.60
CA GLU A 211 -6.93 1.29 4.19
C GLU A 211 -5.68 1.80 3.48
N THR A 212 -5.17 1.04 2.51
CA THR A 212 -4.14 1.55 1.59
C THR A 212 -4.81 2.00 0.29
N PRO A 213 -4.36 3.10 -0.34
CA PRO A 213 -5.03 3.67 -1.51
C PRO A 213 -4.86 2.85 -2.80
N THR A 214 -4.25 1.68 -2.73
CA THR A 214 -4.10 0.80 -3.88
C THR A 214 -5.38 -0.01 -4.09
N SER A 215 -5.79 -0.18 -5.34
CA SER A 215 -6.95 -0.97 -5.79
C SER A 215 -6.92 -2.46 -5.38
N THR A 216 -5.97 -2.87 -4.56
CA THR A 216 -5.69 -4.26 -4.19
C THR A 216 -6.27 -4.69 -2.85
N GLY A 217 -7.03 -3.81 -2.15
CA GLY A 217 -7.64 -4.18 -0.86
C GLY A 217 -6.64 -4.47 0.27
N THR A 218 -5.39 -4.03 0.13
CA THR A 218 -4.39 -4.21 1.18
C THR A 218 -4.60 -3.22 2.31
N MET A 219 -4.34 -3.65 3.52
CA MET A 219 -4.39 -2.84 4.74
C MET A 219 -3.00 -2.60 5.28
N LEU A 220 -2.86 -1.57 6.10
CA LEU A 220 -1.68 -1.31 6.92
C LEU A 220 -2.09 -1.37 8.38
N GLN A 221 -1.40 -2.19 9.17
CA GLN A 221 -1.56 -2.19 10.61
C GLN A 221 -0.56 -1.23 11.25
N LEU A 222 -1.02 -0.41 12.18
CA LEU A 222 -0.21 0.37 13.10
C LEU A 222 -0.27 -0.29 14.47
N ILE A 223 0.87 -0.47 15.12
CA ILE A 223 0.96 -1.01 16.49
C ILE A 223 1.79 -0.04 17.31
N GLU A 224 1.27 0.39 18.44
CA GLU A 224 2.00 1.27 19.34
C GLU A 224 3.14 0.51 20.03
N ARG A 225 4.32 1.15 20.10
CA ARG A 225 5.44 0.61 20.85
C ARG A 225 5.07 0.53 22.32
N HIS A 226 5.12 -0.68 22.87
CA HIS A 226 4.78 -0.96 24.26
C HIS A 226 5.85 -1.83 24.88
N PHE A 227 6.18 -1.61 26.16
CA PHE A 227 7.27 -2.34 26.81
C PHE A 227 7.04 -3.86 26.79
N VAL A 228 5.80 -4.33 26.99
CA VAL A 228 5.46 -5.77 26.94
C VAL A 228 5.75 -6.34 25.55
N LEU A 229 5.33 -5.66 24.47
CA LEU A 229 5.63 -6.10 23.11
C LEU A 229 7.13 -6.14 22.83
N THR A 230 7.87 -5.16 23.32
CA THR A 230 9.34 -5.11 23.17
C THR A 230 9.99 -6.29 23.88
N GLN A 231 9.61 -6.57 25.12
CA GLN A 231 10.14 -7.72 25.86
C GLN A 231 9.80 -9.06 25.19
N LEU A 232 8.53 -9.25 24.78
CA LEU A 232 8.09 -10.44 24.08
C LEU A 232 8.88 -10.64 22.78
N THR A 233 9.00 -9.58 21.96
CA THR A 233 9.73 -9.65 20.69
C THR A 233 11.21 -9.98 20.91
N THR A 234 11.84 -9.42 21.95
CA THR A 234 13.23 -9.72 22.31
C THR A 234 13.40 -11.19 22.71
N ALA A 235 12.53 -11.71 23.57
CA ALA A 235 12.59 -13.11 24.00
C ALA A 235 12.32 -14.08 22.83
N MET A 236 11.39 -13.75 21.93
CA MET A 236 11.12 -14.53 20.72
C MET A 236 12.33 -14.50 19.77
N ARG A 237 13.00 -13.36 19.60
CA ARG A 237 14.22 -13.23 18.80
C ARG A 237 15.34 -14.11 19.36
N GLU A 238 15.54 -14.08 20.66
CA GLU A 238 16.54 -14.91 21.34
C GLU A 238 16.26 -16.40 21.12
N ALA A 239 15.01 -16.81 21.29
CA ALA A 239 14.60 -18.18 21.01
C ALA A 239 14.81 -18.59 19.55
N SER A 240 14.52 -17.70 18.61
CA SER A 240 14.73 -17.94 17.18
C SER A 240 16.21 -18.13 16.83
N ASN A 241 17.12 -17.37 17.46
CA ASN A 241 18.55 -17.51 17.27
C ASN A 241 19.12 -18.86 17.75
N HIS A 242 18.43 -19.52 18.69
CA HIS A 242 18.82 -20.79 19.26
C HIS A 242 17.89 -21.95 18.87
N TRP A 243 17.04 -21.73 17.85
CA TRP A 243 16.05 -22.71 17.43
C TRP A 243 16.71 -23.93 16.76
N ASP A 244 16.34 -25.13 17.24
CA ASP A 244 16.79 -26.43 16.72
C ASP A 244 16.23 -26.79 15.34
N ARG A 245 15.25 -25.99 14.83
CA ARG A 245 14.47 -26.23 13.62
C ARG A 245 13.64 -27.51 13.61
N VAL A 246 13.44 -28.11 14.79
CA VAL A 246 12.63 -29.32 14.99
C VAL A 246 11.37 -29.00 15.77
N SER A 247 11.51 -28.27 16.88
CA SER A 247 10.39 -27.89 17.73
C SER A 247 9.61 -26.73 17.10
N LEU A 248 8.40 -27.01 16.59
CA LEU A 248 7.59 -25.99 15.89
C LEU A 248 7.20 -24.83 16.80
N THR A 249 6.97 -25.11 18.09
CA THR A 249 6.55 -24.09 19.07
C THR A 249 7.52 -24.00 20.24
N ALA A 250 7.57 -22.80 20.84
CA ALA A 250 8.28 -22.55 22.07
C ALA A 250 7.36 -21.84 23.09
N THR A 251 7.74 -21.93 24.36
CA THR A 251 7.05 -21.24 25.46
C THR A 251 7.95 -20.16 26.02
N LEU A 252 7.40 -18.98 26.30
CA LEU A 252 8.11 -17.93 27.02
C LEU A 252 8.38 -18.41 28.45
N LYS A 253 9.63 -18.32 28.86
CA LYS A 253 10.08 -18.65 30.22
C LYS A 253 10.00 -17.42 31.12
#